data_f4a7f45fc58ac36d1e77b00460370b9f
#
_entry.id   f4a7f45fc58ac36d1e77b00460370b9f
#
_cell.length_a   1.000
_cell.length_b   1.000
_cell.length_c   1.000
_cell.angle_alpha   90.00
_cell.angle_beta   90.00
_cell.angle_gamma   90.00
#
_symmetry.space_group_name_H-M   'P 1'
#
loop_
_entity.id
_entity.type
_entity.pdbx_description
1 polymer ?
#
loop_
_entity_poly.entity_id
_entity_poly.type
_entity_poly.pdbx_seq_one_letter_code
_entity_poly.pdbx_strand_id
1 'polypeptide(L)'
;MAVFKLSPSAIGLFMDCPRCFWLDRNGTRRPDGMFPSLPGGMDRVLKEHFDRFRSRDALPPELERAGFKGSLFRNQPLLDDWRDRFRGLVADMPEINAVCRGAIDDLLVDEDGETLIPFDFKTKGTAPTEGYEDHYHHQMCIYGFMLEKMGHVVG
;
A
#
# COMPACT_ATOMS: atom_id res chain seq x y z
N MET A 1 -21.57 -19.39 4.91
CA MET A 1 -21.64 -17.94 5.21
C MET A 1 -20.87 -17.18 4.16
N ALA A 2 -21.27 -15.95 3.79
CA ALA A 2 -20.52 -15.14 2.85
C ALA A 2 -19.15 -14.73 3.44
N VAL A 3 -18.09 -14.77 2.62
CA VAL A 3 -16.73 -14.35 3.04
C VAL A 3 -16.73 -12.84 3.32
N PHE A 4 -16.20 -12.44 4.45
CA PHE A 4 -16.11 -11.03 4.84
C PHE A 4 -14.96 -10.35 4.09
N LYS A 5 -15.26 -9.29 3.34
CA LYS A 5 -14.29 -8.58 2.51
C LYS A 5 -13.71 -7.39 3.25
N LEU A 6 -12.41 -7.38 3.41
CA LEU A 6 -11.61 -6.30 3.99
C LEU A 6 -10.74 -5.60 2.93
N SER A 7 -10.30 -4.40 3.26
CA SER A 7 -9.27 -3.66 2.53
C SER A 7 -8.49 -2.77 3.51
N PRO A 8 -7.29 -2.31 3.19
CA PRO A 8 -6.55 -1.37 4.03
C PRO A 8 -7.37 -0.13 4.41
N SER A 9 -8.10 0.45 3.44
CA SER A 9 -8.98 1.60 3.70
C SER A 9 -10.16 1.26 4.61
N ALA A 10 -10.74 0.05 4.49
CA ALA A 10 -11.82 -0.39 5.38
C ALA A 10 -11.32 -0.61 6.82
N ILE A 11 -10.13 -1.15 6.97
CA ILE A 11 -9.49 -1.31 8.28
C ILE A 11 -9.14 0.07 8.87
N GLY A 12 -8.60 0.98 8.07
CA GLY A 12 -8.39 2.37 8.48
C GLY A 12 -9.68 3.04 8.96
N LEU A 13 -10.78 2.87 8.22
CA LEU A 13 -12.09 3.39 8.64
C LEU A 13 -12.55 2.82 9.98
N PHE A 14 -12.29 1.53 10.25
CA PHE A 14 -12.59 0.91 11.53
C PHE A 14 -11.76 1.54 12.66
N MET A 15 -10.48 1.77 12.43
CA MET A 15 -9.58 2.39 13.42
C MET A 15 -9.97 3.84 13.71
N ASP A 16 -10.33 4.60 12.68
CA ASP A 16 -10.82 5.98 12.83
C ASP A 16 -12.16 6.03 13.57
N CYS A 17 -13.10 5.16 13.19
CA CYS A 17 -14.46 5.17 13.71
C CYS A 17 -15.15 3.81 13.50
N PRO A 18 -15.17 2.92 14.51
CA PRO A 18 -15.82 1.61 14.40
C PRO A 18 -17.30 1.70 14.00
N ARG A 19 -18.01 2.73 14.46
CA ARG A 19 -19.41 2.98 14.07
C ARG A 19 -19.53 3.30 12.58
N CYS A 20 -18.63 4.13 12.03
CA CYS A 20 -18.63 4.46 10.60
C CYS A 20 -18.34 3.21 9.76
N PHE A 21 -17.40 2.38 10.19
CA PHE A 21 -17.12 1.10 9.56
C PHE A 21 -18.35 0.17 9.57
N TRP A 22 -19.01 0.04 10.70
CA TRP A 22 -20.23 -0.78 10.81
C TRP A 22 -21.33 -0.28 9.87
N LEU A 23 -21.56 1.03 9.82
CA LEU A 23 -22.55 1.64 8.92
C LEU A 23 -22.20 1.40 7.45
N ASP A 24 -20.92 1.55 7.05
CA ASP A 24 -20.44 1.29 5.69
C ASP A 24 -20.69 -0.16 5.28
N ARG A 25 -20.41 -1.12 6.18
CA ARG A 25 -20.68 -2.55 5.96
C ARG A 25 -22.17 -2.87 5.84
N ASN A 26 -23.04 -2.05 6.41
CA ASN A 26 -24.50 -2.17 6.35
C ASN A 26 -25.15 -1.23 5.32
N GLY A 27 -24.39 -0.75 4.33
CA GLY A 27 -24.90 0.00 3.18
C GLY A 27 -25.04 1.51 3.37
N THR A 28 -24.65 2.05 4.52
CA THR A 28 -24.64 3.50 4.77
C THR A 28 -23.22 4.04 4.71
N ARG A 29 -22.83 4.59 3.56
CA ARG A 29 -21.50 5.15 3.37
C ARG A 29 -21.33 6.50 4.04
N ARG A 30 -20.11 6.76 4.55
CA ARG A 30 -19.70 8.10 4.95
C ARG A 30 -19.75 9.04 3.74
N PRO A 31 -20.23 10.27 3.86
CA PRO A 31 -20.15 11.25 2.76
C PRO A 31 -18.70 11.39 2.28
N ASP A 32 -18.53 11.41 0.96
CA ASP A 32 -17.21 11.62 0.37
C ASP A 32 -16.71 13.03 0.73
N GLY A 33 -15.47 13.13 1.17
CA GLY A 33 -14.77 14.40 1.33
C GLY A 33 -14.45 15.04 -0.02
N MET A 34 -13.99 16.29 -0.02
CA MET A 34 -13.46 16.91 -1.23
C MET A 34 -12.33 16.06 -1.80
N PHE A 35 -12.51 15.57 -3.02
CA PHE A 35 -11.52 14.76 -3.72
C PHE A 35 -10.52 15.69 -4.43
N PRO A 36 -9.29 15.81 -3.96
CA PRO A 36 -8.29 16.60 -4.68
C PRO A 36 -7.86 15.87 -5.96
N SER A 37 -7.99 16.50 -7.10
CA SER A 37 -7.61 15.91 -8.42
C SER A 37 -6.10 15.70 -8.62
N LEU A 38 -5.28 16.43 -7.86
CA LEU A 38 -3.80 16.37 -7.94
C LEU A 38 -3.17 15.04 -7.50
N PRO A 39 -3.62 14.36 -6.41
CA PRO A 39 -2.98 13.12 -5.96
C PRO A 39 -2.95 12.00 -7.00
N GLY A 40 -4.02 11.81 -7.77
CA GLY A 40 -4.07 10.75 -8.79
C GLY A 40 -3.10 10.96 -9.95
N GLY A 41 -2.84 12.23 -10.34
CA GLY A 41 -1.85 12.57 -11.35
C GLY A 41 -0.41 12.36 -10.86
N MET A 42 -0.14 12.75 -9.62
CA MET A 42 1.17 12.59 -8.99
C MET A 42 1.51 11.12 -8.74
N ASP A 43 0.53 10.32 -8.30
CA ASP A 43 0.72 8.87 -8.11
C ASP A 43 1.24 8.19 -9.39
N ARG A 44 0.62 8.49 -10.54
CA ARG A 44 1.08 7.96 -11.82
C ARG A 44 2.50 8.41 -12.17
N VAL A 45 2.82 9.69 -11.99
CA VAL A 45 4.16 10.24 -12.29
C VAL A 45 5.22 9.59 -11.41
N LEU A 46 4.93 9.36 -10.12
CA LEU A 46 5.85 8.70 -9.19
C LEU A 46 6.07 7.23 -9.58
N LYS A 47 5.01 6.48 -9.89
CA LYS A 47 5.13 5.11 -10.38
C LYS A 47 5.97 5.01 -11.66
N GLU A 48 5.72 5.87 -12.65
CA GLU A 48 6.51 5.94 -13.87
C GLU A 48 7.98 6.32 -13.61
N HIS A 49 8.22 7.20 -12.63
CA HIS A 49 9.58 7.58 -12.22
C HIS A 49 10.32 6.38 -11.65
N PHE A 50 9.75 5.67 -10.68
CA PHE A 50 10.36 4.50 -10.06
C PHE A 50 10.56 3.35 -11.09
N ASP A 51 9.61 3.13 -11.99
CA ASP A 51 9.69 2.10 -13.03
C ASP A 51 10.83 2.34 -14.00
N ARG A 52 11.19 3.61 -14.32
CA ARG A 52 12.37 3.95 -15.12
C ARG A 52 13.68 3.53 -14.44
N PHE A 53 13.77 3.65 -13.12
CA PHE A 53 14.94 3.19 -12.37
C PHE A 53 14.96 1.68 -12.25
N ARG A 54 13.82 1.05 -11.98
CA ARG A 54 13.66 -0.41 -11.94
C ARG A 54 14.11 -1.07 -13.24
N SER A 55 13.73 -0.51 -14.38
CA SER A 55 14.14 -1.04 -15.70
C SER A 55 15.64 -0.96 -15.97
N ARG A 56 16.38 -0.14 -15.22
CA ARG A 56 17.84 0.02 -15.31
C ARG A 56 18.59 -0.66 -14.16
N ASP A 57 17.86 -1.36 -13.30
CA ASP A 57 18.41 -1.96 -12.07
C ASP A 57 19.15 -0.93 -11.18
N ALA A 58 18.56 0.24 -11.01
CA ALA A 58 19.11 1.37 -10.29
C ALA A 58 18.13 1.86 -9.21
N LEU A 59 18.64 2.52 -8.19
CA LEU A 59 17.82 3.22 -7.20
C LEU A 59 17.49 4.64 -7.68
N PRO A 60 16.27 5.13 -7.39
CA PRO A 60 15.94 6.53 -7.55
C PRO A 60 16.77 7.41 -6.59
N PRO A 61 17.13 8.64 -6.99
CA PRO A 61 17.95 9.54 -6.17
C PRO A 61 17.37 9.83 -4.78
N GLU A 62 16.06 9.70 -4.61
CA GLU A 62 15.36 9.89 -3.34
C GLU A 62 15.75 8.79 -2.35
N LEU A 63 15.78 7.54 -2.77
CA LEU A 63 16.18 6.40 -1.95
C LEU A 63 17.69 6.41 -1.67
N GLU A 64 18.51 6.78 -2.65
CA GLU A 64 19.96 6.95 -2.44
C GLU A 64 20.26 8.02 -1.38
N ARG A 65 19.58 9.18 -1.46
CA ARG A 65 19.73 10.26 -0.47
C ARG A 65 19.22 9.87 0.92
N ALA A 66 18.22 9.00 1.00
CA ALA A 66 17.74 8.42 2.24
C ALA A 66 18.69 7.36 2.83
N GLY A 67 19.73 6.97 2.09
CA GLY A 67 20.70 5.95 2.52
C GLY A 67 20.19 4.52 2.41
N PHE A 68 19.11 4.30 1.64
CA PHE A 68 18.60 2.95 1.41
C PHE A 68 19.59 2.14 0.56
N LYS A 69 19.89 0.90 0.99
CA LYS A 69 20.92 0.07 0.36
C LYS A 69 20.37 -1.13 -0.42
N GLY A 70 19.08 -1.40 -0.29
CA GLY A 70 18.42 -2.48 -1.03
C GLY A 70 18.20 -2.16 -2.51
N SER A 71 17.17 -2.72 -3.09
CA SER A 71 16.80 -2.52 -4.49
C SER A 71 15.29 -2.30 -4.67
N LEU A 72 14.86 -1.88 -5.85
CA LEU A 72 13.46 -1.91 -6.24
C LEU A 72 13.04 -3.35 -6.56
N PHE A 73 11.81 -3.72 -6.23
CA PHE A 73 11.25 -5.03 -6.57
C PHE A 73 11.24 -5.23 -8.10
N ARG A 74 11.91 -6.28 -8.60
CA ARG A 74 12.24 -6.43 -10.03
C ARG A 74 11.14 -7.01 -10.89
N ASN A 75 10.21 -7.78 -10.32
CA ASN A 75 9.16 -8.44 -11.09
C ASN A 75 8.05 -7.44 -11.44
N GLN A 76 8.29 -6.65 -12.50
CA GLN A 76 7.35 -5.62 -12.96
C GLN A 76 5.96 -6.17 -13.27
N PRO A 77 5.77 -7.30 -14.00
CA PRO A 77 4.44 -7.82 -14.28
C PRO A 77 3.66 -8.15 -13.00
N LEU A 78 4.31 -8.72 -12.00
CA LEU A 78 3.69 -9.05 -10.72
C LEU A 78 3.35 -7.77 -9.92
N LEU A 79 4.25 -6.79 -9.94
CA LEU A 79 4.02 -5.49 -9.31
C LEU A 79 2.84 -4.76 -9.97
N ASP A 80 2.72 -4.80 -11.30
CA ASP A 80 1.59 -4.21 -12.02
C ASP A 80 0.26 -4.87 -11.64
N ASP A 81 0.25 -6.19 -11.42
CA ASP A 81 -0.90 -6.89 -10.89
C ASP A 81 -1.24 -6.45 -9.47
N TRP A 82 -0.24 -6.26 -8.60
CA TRP A 82 -0.44 -5.81 -7.22
C TRP A 82 -0.80 -4.32 -7.09
N ARG A 83 -0.44 -3.50 -8.06
CA ARG A 83 -0.85 -2.11 -8.20
C ARG A 83 -2.29 -1.94 -8.70
N ASP A 84 -2.83 -2.97 -9.35
CA ASP A 84 -4.18 -2.92 -9.91
C ASP A 84 -5.24 -3.04 -8.80
N ARG A 85 -6.16 -2.09 -8.74
CA ARG A 85 -7.19 -2.02 -7.68
C ARG A 85 -8.16 -3.21 -7.67
N PHE A 86 -8.27 -3.96 -8.76
CA PHE A 86 -9.17 -5.11 -8.87
C PHE A 86 -8.44 -6.44 -8.62
N ARG A 87 -7.19 -6.54 -9.01
CA ARG A 87 -6.34 -7.71 -8.76
C ARG A 87 -5.66 -7.57 -7.40
N GLY A 88 -4.72 -6.65 -7.27
CA GLY A 88 -4.05 -6.28 -6.02
C GLY A 88 -3.44 -7.44 -5.25
N LEU A 89 -3.01 -7.15 -4.05
CA LEU A 89 -2.66 -8.17 -3.06
C LEU A 89 -3.94 -8.84 -2.56
N VAL A 90 -3.87 -10.14 -2.31
CA VAL A 90 -5.00 -10.93 -1.79
C VAL A 90 -4.51 -11.80 -0.65
N ALA A 91 -4.97 -11.52 0.56
CA ALA A 91 -4.68 -12.32 1.74
C ALA A 91 -5.94 -13.03 2.22
N ASP A 92 -5.96 -14.35 2.07
CA ASP A 92 -7.05 -15.19 2.59
C ASP A 92 -6.84 -15.44 4.08
N MET A 93 -7.92 -15.29 4.85
CA MET A 93 -7.97 -15.50 6.30
C MET A 93 -9.10 -16.46 6.64
N PRO A 94 -8.94 -17.75 6.33
CA PRO A 94 -10.00 -18.75 6.54
C PRO A 94 -10.39 -18.92 8.00
N GLU A 95 -9.46 -18.66 8.91
CA GLU A 95 -9.68 -18.74 10.36
C GLU A 95 -10.78 -17.79 10.87
N ILE A 96 -11.01 -16.68 10.17
CA ILE A 96 -12.08 -15.71 10.48
C ILE A 96 -13.09 -15.55 9.34
N ASN A 97 -13.06 -16.44 8.36
CA ASN A 97 -13.89 -16.38 7.16
C ASN A 97 -13.82 -15.02 6.43
N ALA A 98 -12.61 -14.48 6.27
CA ALA A 98 -12.39 -13.18 5.64
C ALA A 98 -11.34 -13.24 4.53
N VAL A 99 -11.37 -12.24 3.66
CA VAL A 99 -10.33 -11.97 2.66
C VAL A 99 -9.99 -10.48 2.69
N CYS A 100 -8.70 -10.17 2.77
CA CYS A 100 -8.21 -8.80 2.61
C CYS A 100 -7.69 -8.59 1.19
N ARG A 101 -8.12 -7.50 0.55
CA ARG A 101 -7.66 -7.10 -0.78
C ARG A 101 -7.18 -5.64 -0.75
N GLY A 102 -6.05 -5.36 -1.41
CA GLY A 102 -5.51 -4.01 -1.49
C GLY A 102 -4.54 -3.86 -2.64
N ALA A 103 -4.49 -2.68 -3.23
CA ALA A 103 -3.48 -2.30 -4.19
C ALA A 103 -2.33 -1.60 -3.47
N ILE A 104 -1.11 -2.02 -3.75
CA ILE A 104 0.11 -1.40 -3.24
C ILE A 104 0.67 -0.43 -4.27
N ASP A 105 1.37 0.62 -3.84
CA ASP A 105 1.98 1.54 -4.81
C ASP A 105 3.30 1.02 -5.34
N ASP A 106 4.17 0.52 -4.46
CA ASP A 106 5.47 -0.04 -4.83
C ASP A 106 6.00 -1.00 -3.74
N LEU A 107 7.10 -1.66 -4.06
CA LEU A 107 7.84 -2.55 -3.18
C LEU A 107 9.34 -2.30 -3.32
N LEU A 108 10.00 -2.28 -2.18
CA LEU A 108 11.45 -2.35 -2.09
C LEU A 108 11.86 -3.76 -1.66
N VAL A 109 13.10 -4.09 -1.93
CA VAL A 109 13.75 -5.32 -1.48
C VAL A 109 14.96 -4.90 -0.66
N ASP A 110 15.08 -5.42 0.54
CA ASP A 110 16.19 -5.11 1.44
C ASP A 110 17.53 -5.60 0.88
N GLU A 111 18.63 -5.23 1.52
CA GLU A 111 19.98 -5.60 1.09
C GLU A 111 20.26 -7.10 1.12
N ASP A 112 19.45 -7.89 1.83
CA ASP A 112 19.48 -9.38 1.82
C ASP A 112 18.96 -9.99 0.50
N GLY A 113 18.27 -9.20 -0.34
CA GLY A 113 17.70 -9.62 -1.62
C GLY A 113 16.40 -10.44 -1.54
N GLU A 114 15.84 -10.65 -0.35
CA GLU A 114 14.68 -11.50 -0.10
C GLU A 114 13.55 -10.79 0.65
N THR A 115 13.90 -9.93 1.60
CA THR A 115 12.92 -9.22 2.45
C THR A 115 12.23 -8.10 1.67
N LEU A 116 10.90 -8.21 1.55
CA LEU A 116 10.07 -7.19 0.89
C LEU A 116 9.67 -6.10 1.87
N ILE A 117 9.78 -4.85 1.43
CA ILE A 117 9.40 -3.68 2.20
C ILE A 117 8.27 -2.96 1.45
N PRO A 118 7.04 -2.91 1.99
CA PRO A 118 5.95 -2.12 1.41
C PRO A 118 6.35 -0.65 1.28
N PHE A 119 6.07 -0.06 0.11
CA PHE A 119 6.38 1.33 -0.16
C PHE A 119 5.18 2.03 -0.77
N ASP A 120 4.81 3.20 -0.24
CA ASP A 120 3.59 3.89 -0.62
C ASP A 120 3.89 5.39 -0.83
N PHE A 121 3.37 5.94 -1.92
CA PHE A 121 3.59 7.33 -2.28
C PHE A 121 2.54 8.23 -1.63
N LYS A 122 3.00 9.20 -0.84
CA LYS A 122 2.13 10.20 -0.24
C LYS A 122 2.46 11.59 -0.75
N THR A 123 1.48 12.22 -1.39
CA THR A 123 1.61 13.59 -1.88
C THR A 123 0.87 14.56 -0.97
N LYS A 124 1.53 15.64 -0.59
CA LYS A 124 0.98 16.70 0.25
C LYS A 124 1.34 18.06 -0.32
N GLY A 125 0.42 19.00 -0.26
CA GLY A 125 0.64 20.38 -0.74
C GLY A 125 1.48 21.25 0.20
N THR A 126 1.84 20.73 1.38
CA THR A 126 2.66 21.40 2.40
C THR A 126 3.74 20.46 2.89
N ALA A 127 4.80 21.00 3.46
CA ALA A 127 5.84 20.17 4.10
C ALA A 127 5.23 19.24 5.16
N PRO A 128 5.70 17.98 5.26
CA PRO A 128 5.27 17.09 6.33
C PRO A 128 5.55 17.69 7.70
N THR A 129 4.62 17.49 8.63
CA THR A 129 4.80 17.81 10.04
C THR A 129 5.39 16.61 10.76
N GLU A 130 6.02 16.80 11.90
CA GLU A 130 6.52 15.73 12.77
C GLU A 130 5.38 14.74 13.10
N GLY A 131 5.64 13.43 13.00
CA GLY A 131 4.64 12.38 13.21
C GLY A 131 3.64 12.19 12.06
N TYR A 132 3.85 12.83 10.91
CA TYR A 132 2.99 12.66 9.75
C TYR A 132 2.96 11.22 9.24
N GLU A 133 4.09 10.52 9.31
CA GLU A 133 4.27 9.12 8.95
C GLU A 133 3.44 8.17 9.80
N ASP A 134 3.21 8.47 11.09
CA ASP A 134 2.41 7.64 11.99
C ASP A 134 1.01 7.38 11.46
N HIS A 135 0.46 8.34 10.71
CA HIS A 135 -0.86 8.25 10.09
C HIS A 135 -0.96 7.11 9.07
N TYR A 136 0.17 6.74 8.46
CA TYR A 136 0.25 5.71 7.41
C TYR A 136 0.85 4.40 7.90
N HIS A 137 1.39 4.38 9.11
CA HIS A 137 2.01 3.18 9.69
C HIS A 137 1.10 1.95 9.61
N HIS A 138 -0.18 2.11 9.96
CA HIS A 138 -1.15 1.01 9.90
C HIS A 138 -1.35 0.47 8.49
N GLN A 139 -1.33 1.33 7.48
CA GLN A 139 -1.45 0.92 6.09
C GLN A 139 -0.26 0.06 5.67
N MET A 140 0.95 0.46 6.06
CA MET A 140 2.17 -0.33 5.80
C MET A 140 2.14 -1.67 6.51
N CYS A 141 1.76 -1.71 7.78
CA CYS A 141 1.57 -2.97 8.53
C CYS A 141 0.55 -3.90 7.88
N ILE A 142 -0.55 -3.37 7.34
CA ILE A 142 -1.55 -4.18 6.63
C ILE A 142 -0.98 -4.76 5.34
N TYR A 143 -0.22 -3.98 4.56
CA TYR A 143 0.42 -4.50 3.35
C TYR A 143 1.49 -5.55 3.70
N GLY A 144 2.30 -5.32 4.73
CA GLY A 144 3.25 -6.31 5.24
C GLY A 144 2.55 -7.62 5.61
N PHE A 145 1.51 -7.54 6.44
CA PHE A 145 0.69 -8.70 6.80
C PHE A 145 0.13 -9.45 5.57
N MET A 146 -0.36 -8.71 4.56
CA MET A 146 -0.88 -9.34 3.34
C MET A 146 0.21 -10.08 2.58
N LEU A 147 1.39 -9.50 2.44
CA LEU A 147 2.56 -10.13 1.80
C LEU A 147 3.01 -11.39 2.57
N GLU A 148 3.05 -11.34 3.90
CA GLU A 148 3.37 -12.51 4.73
C GLU A 148 2.34 -13.64 4.53
N LYS A 149 1.04 -13.33 4.49
CA LYS A 149 -0.03 -14.31 4.20
C LYS A 149 0.10 -14.90 2.79
N MET A 150 0.70 -14.18 1.86
CA MET A 150 1.02 -14.66 0.51
C MET A 150 2.34 -15.45 0.44
N GLY A 151 3.05 -15.61 1.57
CA GLY A 151 4.26 -16.41 1.69
C GLY A 151 5.58 -15.66 1.44
N HIS A 152 5.56 -14.33 1.48
CA HIS A 152 6.77 -13.51 1.36
C HIS A 152 7.39 -13.20 2.73
N VAL A 153 8.70 -12.99 2.75
CA VAL A 153 9.42 -12.41 3.90
C VAL A 153 9.25 -10.91 3.87
N VAL A 154 8.91 -10.29 5.01
CA VAL A 154 8.59 -8.85 5.09
C VAL A 154 9.40 -8.20 6.20
N GLY A 155 9.95 -7.01 5.94
CA GLY A 155 10.70 -6.17 6.87
C GLY A 155 9.99 -4.87 7.25
#